data_2ec5675e858198817e94bde15223d15a
#
_entry.id   2ec5675e858198817e94bde15223d15a
#
_cell.length_a   1.000
_cell.length_b   1.000
_cell.length_c   1.000
_cell.angle_alpha   90.00
_cell.angle_beta   90.00
_cell.angle_gamma   90.00
#
_symmetry.space_group_name_H-M   'P 1'
#
loop_
_entity.id
_entity.type
_entity.pdbx_description
1 polymer ?
#
loop_
_entity_poly.entity_id
_entity_poly.type
_entity_poly.pdbx_seq_one_letter_code
_entity_poly.pdbx_strand_id
1 'polypeptide(L)'
;MHELGALEPEECILSMGVDVPILPCTFHLLVQQPEVVFAWDVSGTYAHHRDQLSLLARRNGTERLRWMLKSPVHLIYVRHLQQVFKDAKIVWNHRDPSQSLPSLASLFRAFAEMFEGADIDLAALGREQLAFWSAALRRCDDDLAAPGALDHAHVK
;
A
#
# COMPACT_ATOMS: atom_id res chain seq x y z
N MET A 1 -10.61 18.58 15.45
CA MET A 1 -10.29 18.44 14.02
C MET A 1 -8.92 17.78 14.00
N HIS A 2 -8.87 16.46 13.79
CA HIS A 2 -7.58 15.77 13.72
C HIS A 2 -6.95 16.09 12.36
N GLU A 3 -5.70 16.51 12.38
CA GLU A 3 -4.91 16.69 11.17
C GLU A 3 -4.65 15.30 10.57
N LEU A 4 -5.44 14.94 9.58
CA LEU A 4 -5.33 13.67 8.84
C LEU A 4 -3.94 13.46 8.22
N GLY A 5 -3.19 14.53 8.00
CA GLY A 5 -1.84 14.49 7.46
C GLY A 5 -0.75 14.03 8.43
N ALA A 6 -1.01 13.98 9.73
CA ALA A 6 -0.01 13.57 10.72
C ALA A 6 0.12 12.04 10.87
N LEU A 7 -0.85 11.28 10.38
CA LEU A 7 -0.89 9.82 10.54
C LEU A 7 -0.18 9.06 9.40
N GLU A 8 -0.10 9.66 8.23
CA GLU A 8 0.47 9.04 7.05
C GLU A 8 1.99 8.73 7.18
N PRO A 9 2.83 9.63 7.71
CA PRO A 9 4.24 9.34 7.97
C PRO A 9 4.43 8.25 9.04
N GLU A 10 3.59 8.24 10.08
CA GLU A 10 3.66 7.24 11.14
C GLU A 10 3.29 5.85 10.61
N GLU A 11 2.26 5.73 9.78
CA GLU A 11 1.89 4.47 9.14
C GLU A 11 3.00 3.95 8.21
N CYS A 12 3.60 4.81 7.43
CA CYS A 12 4.70 4.46 6.54
C CYS A 12 5.92 3.96 7.33
N ILE A 13 6.28 4.63 8.41
CA ILE A 13 7.37 4.24 9.31
C ILE A 13 7.06 2.90 9.99
N LEU A 14 5.84 2.70 10.43
CA LEU A 14 5.41 1.47 11.10
C LEU A 14 5.46 0.26 10.14
N SER A 15 5.04 0.45 8.89
CA SER A 15 5.11 -0.59 7.86
C SER A 15 6.55 -0.94 7.47
N MET A 16 7.48 -0.02 7.60
CA MET A 16 8.90 -0.23 7.27
C MET A 16 9.66 -1.11 8.28
N GLY A 17 9.13 -1.27 9.49
CA GLY A 17 9.81 -1.98 10.57
C GLY A 17 9.58 -3.47 10.60
N VAL A 18 8.75 -4.05 9.72
CA VAL A 18 8.28 -5.42 9.85
C VAL A 18 8.34 -6.17 8.54
N ASP A 19 9.12 -7.23 8.52
CA ASP A 19 9.19 -8.41 7.62
C ASP A 19 8.83 -8.28 6.12
N VAL A 20 8.24 -7.18 5.69
CA VAL A 20 8.04 -6.89 4.28
C VAL A 20 8.90 -5.70 3.92
N PRO A 21 9.95 -5.89 3.14
CA PRO A 21 10.80 -4.80 2.67
C PRO A 21 10.07 -4.01 1.57
N ILE A 22 8.90 -3.48 1.90
CA ILE A 22 8.24 -2.48 1.05
C ILE A 22 8.80 -1.11 1.41
N LEU A 23 10.11 -1.02 1.43
CA LEU A 23 10.77 0.25 1.31
C LEU A 23 10.47 0.77 -0.09
N PRO A 24 9.96 1.99 -0.24
CA PRO A 24 9.74 2.56 -1.57
C PRO A 24 10.97 2.43 -2.48
N CYS A 25 12.15 2.45 -1.90
CA CYS A 25 13.43 2.32 -2.61
C CYS A 25 13.72 0.92 -3.17
N THR A 26 13.16 -0.14 -2.59
CA THR A 26 13.31 -1.52 -3.11
C THR A 26 12.09 -1.97 -3.91
N PHE A 27 10.99 -1.23 -3.81
CA PHE A 27 9.75 -1.60 -4.47
C PHE A 27 9.87 -1.61 -6.00
N HIS A 28 10.73 -0.77 -6.57
CA HIS A 28 10.99 -0.78 -8.01
C HIS A 28 11.61 -2.11 -8.50
N LEU A 29 12.43 -2.77 -7.68
CA LEU A 29 12.95 -4.10 -7.98
C LEU A 29 11.87 -5.18 -7.87
N LEU A 30 10.93 -4.98 -6.96
CA LEU A 30 9.86 -5.94 -6.69
C LEU A 30 8.75 -5.89 -7.76
N VAL A 31 8.57 -4.75 -8.40
CA VAL A 31 7.62 -4.60 -9.52
C VAL A 31 7.97 -5.51 -10.70
N GLN A 32 9.24 -5.85 -10.85
CA GLN A 32 9.70 -6.80 -11.87
C GLN A 32 9.38 -8.26 -11.54
N GLN A 33 8.98 -8.55 -10.29
CA GLN A 33 8.65 -9.88 -9.80
C GLN A 33 7.28 -9.88 -9.10
N PRO A 34 6.19 -9.57 -9.81
CA PRO A 34 4.87 -9.42 -9.20
C PRO A 34 4.38 -10.70 -8.53
N GLU A 35 4.74 -11.86 -9.06
CA GLU A 35 4.40 -13.17 -8.50
C GLU A 35 4.99 -13.36 -7.09
N VAL A 36 6.20 -12.87 -6.85
CA VAL A 36 6.84 -12.90 -5.53
C VAL A 36 6.07 -12.00 -4.56
N VAL A 37 5.80 -10.75 -4.97
CA VAL A 37 5.07 -9.77 -4.16
C VAL A 37 3.68 -10.28 -3.81
N PHE A 38 2.95 -10.79 -4.79
CA PHE A 38 1.58 -11.28 -4.58
C PHE A 38 1.49 -12.59 -3.80
N ALA A 39 2.57 -13.36 -3.71
CA ALA A 39 2.62 -14.60 -2.94
C ALA A 39 2.99 -14.39 -1.46
N TRP A 40 3.45 -13.21 -1.06
CA TRP A 40 3.82 -12.97 0.33
C TRP A 40 2.63 -13.03 1.27
N ASP A 41 2.80 -13.77 2.36
CA ASP A 41 1.90 -13.70 3.51
C ASP A 41 2.34 -12.56 4.43
N VAL A 42 1.57 -11.49 4.40
CA VAL A 42 1.80 -10.29 5.23
C VAL A 42 0.86 -10.22 6.44
N SER A 43 0.22 -11.32 6.81
CA SER A 43 -0.71 -11.37 7.95
C SER A 43 -0.03 -10.96 9.25
N GLY A 44 1.20 -11.45 9.47
CA GLY A 44 2.02 -11.07 10.62
C GLY A 44 2.36 -9.59 10.65
N THR A 45 2.64 -9.01 9.49
CA THR A 45 2.90 -7.57 9.33
C THR A 45 1.68 -6.74 9.74
N TYR A 46 0.48 -7.10 9.29
CA TYR A 46 -0.74 -6.40 9.69
C TYR A 46 -1.08 -6.59 11.17
N ALA A 47 -0.82 -7.77 11.75
CA ALA A 47 -1.01 -7.99 13.17
C ALA A 47 -0.09 -7.08 13.99
N HIS A 48 1.18 -6.98 13.63
CA HIS A 48 2.14 -6.09 14.26
C HIS A 48 1.75 -4.61 14.08
N HIS A 49 1.33 -4.21 12.88
CA HIS A 49 0.84 -2.86 12.61
C HIS A 49 -0.35 -2.49 13.50
N ARG A 50 -1.32 -3.39 13.67
CA ARG A 50 -2.44 -3.18 14.61
C ARG A 50 -1.96 -2.96 16.04
N ASP A 51 -0.98 -3.74 16.50
CA ASP A 51 -0.45 -3.62 17.85
C ASP A 51 0.28 -2.28 18.05
N GLN A 52 1.03 -1.83 17.06
CA GLN A 52 1.68 -0.51 17.05
C GLN A 52 0.65 0.63 17.08
N LEU A 53 -0.40 0.56 16.25
CA LEU A 53 -1.49 1.54 16.29
C LEU A 53 -2.16 1.59 17.66
N SER A 54 -2.33 0.44 18.32
CA SER A 54 -2.89 0.36 19.66
C SER A 54 -1.98 1.02 20.70
N LEU A 55 -0.67 0.85 20.60
CA LEU A 55 0.30 1.51 21.48
C LEU A 55 0.31 3.03 21.26
N LEU A 56 0.27 3.49 20.02
CA LEU A 56 0.18 4.91 19.69
C LEU A 56 -1.12 5.53 20.21
N ALA A 57 -2.25 4.84 20.04
CA ALA A 57 -3.54 5.30 20.56
C ALA A 57 -3.49 5.51 22.08
N ARG A 58 -2.93 4.54 22.81
CA ARG A 58 -2.75 4.65 24.27
C ARG A 58 -1.83 5.80 24.65
N ARG A 59 -0.68 5.92 23.97
CA ARG A 59 0.27 7.00 24.20
C ARG A 59 -0.35 8.38 24.01
N ASN A 60 -1.22 8.51 23.02
CA ASN A 60 -1.84 9.78 22.63
C ASN A 60 -3.21 10.02 23.32
N GLY A 61 -3.72 9.06 24.10
CA GLY A 61 -5.04 9.15 24.73
C GLY A 61 -6.19 9.15 23.72
N THR A 62 -6.00 8.44 22.58
CA THR A 62 -6.93 8.45 21.45
C THR A 62 -7.60 7.09 21.20
N GLU A 63 -7.66 6.20 22.21
CA GLU A 63 -8.18 4.83 22.09
C GLU A 63 -9.65 4.77 21.68
N ARG A 64 -10.39 5.86 21.89
CA ARG A 64 -11.80 5.97 21.47
C ARG A 64 -11.99 6.46 20.05
N LEU A 65 -10.92 6.87 19.38
CA LEU A 65 -10.97 7.36 18.01
C LEU A 65 -10.69 6.24 17.01
N ARG A 66 -11.27 6.34 15.83
CA ARG A 66 -10.93 5.47 14.72
C ARG A 66 -9.72 6.02 13.98
N TRP A 67 -8.82 5.13 13.62
CA TRP A 67 -7.73 5.45 12.71
C TRP A 67 -8.26 5.69 11.30
N MET A 68 -7.71 6.67 10.63
CA MET A 68 -7.81 6.81 9.19
C MET A 68 -6.40 6.64 8.63
N LEU A 69 -6.19 5.54 7.92
CA LEU A 69 -4.90 5.14 7.39
C LEU A 69 -4.94 5.25 5.87
N LYS A 70 -3.80 5.52 5.26
CA LYS A 70 -3.69 5.59 3.81
C LYS A 70 -2.35 5.05 3.35
N SER A 71 -2.37 3.97 2.57
CA SER A 71 -1.20 3.46 1.89
C SER A 71 -1.61 2.79 0.58
N PRO A 72 -0.89 3.01 -0.53
CA PRO A 72 -1.14 2.30 -1.79
C PRO A 72 -0.86 0.80 -1.67
N VAL A 73 -0.05 0.40 -0.71
CA VAL A 73 0.32 -1.00 -0.46
C VAL A 73 -0.89 -1.82 0.00
N HIS A 74 -1.85 -1.23 0.70
CA HIS A 74 -3.06 -1.92 1.12
C HIS A 74 -3.85 -2.51 -0.06
N LEU A 75 -3.79 -1.86 -1.22
CA LEU A 75 -4.41 -2.36 -2.44
C LEU A 75 -3.87 -3.73 -2.88
N ILE A 76 -2.58 -3.99 -2.63
CA ILE A 76 -1.94 -5.26 -2.98
C ILE A 76 -2.37 -6.39 -2.02
N TYR A 77 -2.63 -6.03 -0.75
CA TYR A 77 -2.82 -6.98 0.35
C TYR A 77 -4.16 -6.84 1.06
N VAL A 78 -5.21 -6.43 0.37
CA VAL A 78 -6.57 -6.26 0.94
C VAL A 78 -7.02 -7.51 1.68
N ARG A 79 -6.79 -8.69 1.13
CA ARG A 79 -7.15 -9.96 1.76
C ARG A 79 -6.49 -10.17 3.13
N HIS A 80 -5.21 -9.84 3.27
CA HIS A 80 -4.49 -9.95 4.55
C HIS A 80 -4.95 -8.88 5.54
N LEU A 81 -5.18 -7.65 5.04
CA LEU A 81 -5.73 -6.57 5.85
C LEU A 81 -7.08 -6.97 6.45
N GLN A 82 -7.98 -7.57 5.67
CA GLN A 82 -9.29 -8.04 6.11
C GLN A 82 -9.22 -9.10 7.23
N GLN A 83 -8.19 -9.94 7.21
CA GLN A 83 -8.02 -10.98 8.23
C GLN A 83 -7.72 -10.38 9.61
N VAL A 84 -7.04 -9.26 9.66
CA VAL A 84 -6.59 -8.61 10.91
C VAL A 84 -7.52 -7.49 11.35
N PHE A 85 -7.99 -6.67 10.43
CA PHE A 85 -8.85 -5.51 10.68
C PHE A 85 -10.28 -5.81 10.21
N LYS A 86 -10.98 -6.66 10.93
CA LYS A 86 -12.31 -7.19 10.55
C LYS A 86 -13.43 -6.15 10.53
N ASP A 87 -13.25 -5.01 11.20
CA ASP A 87 -14.19 -3.90 11.27
C ASP A 87 -13.73 -2.67 10.46
N ALA A 88 -12.67 -2.81 9.69
CA ALA A 88 -12.20 -1.74 8.84
C ALA A 88 -13.21 -1.46 7.72
N LYS A 89 -13.26 -0.19 7.30
CA LYS A 89 -13.98 0.25 6.12
C LYS A 89 -12.99 0.76 5.11
N ILE A 90 -13.13 0.34 3.87
CA ILE A 90 -12.20 0.70 2.80
C ILE A 90 -12.82 1.81 1.96
N VAL A 91 -12.08 2.90 1.78
CA VAL A 91 -12.39 3.93 0.79
C VAL A 91 -11.36 3.82 -0.32
N TRP A 92 -11.80 3.37 -1.47
CA TRP A 92 -10.95 3.25 -2.64
C TRP A 92 -11.06 4.52 -3.50
N ASN A 93 -10.00 5.32 -3.47
CA ASN A 93 -9.93 6.54 -4.26
C ASN A 93 -9.42 6.22 -5.67
N HIS A 94 -10.25 6.50 -6.67
CA HIS A 94 -9.91 6.34 -8.08
C HIS A 94 -9.37 7.63 -8.66
N ARG A 95 -8.31 7.51 -9.41
CA ARG A 95 -7.74 8.60 -10.20
C ARG A 95 -7.54 8.11 -11.63
N ASP A 96 -7.64 9.02 -12.58
CA ASP A 96 -7.37 8.73 -13.99
C ASP A 96 -5.99 8.06 -14.16
N PRO A 97 -5.92 6.82 -14.69
CA PRO A 97 -4.66 6.11 -14.89
C PRO A 97 -3.68 6.86 -15.79
N SER A 98 -4.18 7.67 -16.74
CA SER A 98 -3.34 8.48 -17.63
C SER A 98 -2.55 9.55 -16.89
N GLN A 99 -2.97 9.93 -15.69
CA GLN A 99 -2.29 10.88 -14.82
C GLN A 99 -1.51 10.19 -13.70
N SER A 100 -2.09 9.13 -13.11
CA SER A 100 -1.50 8.46 -11.97
C SER A 100 -0.30 7.59 -12.33
N LEU A 101 -0.34 6.87 -13.44
CA LEU A 101 0.77 6.01 -13.87
C LEU A 101 2.05 6.79 -14.23
N PRO A 102 2.01 7.87 -15.02
CA PRO A 102 3.21 8.67 -15.27
C PRO A 102 3.80 9.29 -14.00
N SER A 103 2.93 9.76 -13.08
CA SER A 103 3.37 10.29 -11.79
C SER A 103 4.08 9.21 -10.94
N LEU A 104 3.53 8.01 -10.92
CA LEU A 104 4.11 6.88 -10.22
C LEU A 104 5.44 6.44 -10.86
N ALA A 105 5.49 6.34 -12.19
CA ALA A 105 6.71 6.02 -12.92
C ALA A 105 7.82 7.05 -12.68
N SER A 106 7.49 8.33 -12.57
CA SER A 106 8.44 9.38 -12.21
C SER A 106 9.03 9.20 -10.81
N LEU A 107 8.20 8.76 -9.85
CA LEU A 107 8.66 8.45 -8.49
C LEU A 107 9.62 7.26 -8.50
N PHE A 108 9.27 6.18 -9.19
CA PHE A 108 10.11 4.99 -9.27
C PHE A 108 11.41 5.26 -10.04
N ARG A 109 11.35 6.10 -11.07
CA ARG A 109 12.56 6.57 -11.75
C ARG A 109 13.51 7.24 -10.76
N ALA A 110 13.03 8.15 -9.92
CA ALA A 110 13.88 8.84 -8.94
C ALA A 110 14.53 7.86 -7.95
N PHE A 111 13.81 6.82 -7.52
CA PHE A 111 14.40 5.77 -6.69
C PHE A 111 15.42 4.94 -7.45
N ALA A 112 15.13 4.52 -8.66
CA ALA A 112 16.05 3.73 -9.47
C ALA A 112 17.33 4.51 -9.77
N GLU A 113 17.24 5.78 -10.15
CA GLU A 113 18.39 6.67 -10.34
C GLU A 113 19.26 6.78 -9.07
N MET A 114 18.63 6.82 -7.90
CA MET A 114 19.34 6.93 -6.61
C MET A 114 20.12 5.66 -6.26
N PHE A 115 19.59 4.46 -6.58
CA PHE A 115 20.14 3.19 -6.14
C PHE A 115 20.89 2.42 -7.24
N GLU A 116 20.52 2.58 -8.50
CA GLU A 116 21.07 1.85 -9.65
C GLU A 116 21.92 2.72 -10.59
N GLY A 117 21.79 4.03 -10.48
CA GLY A 117 22.46 4.98 -11.38
C GLY A 117 21.56 5.49 -12.52
N ALA A 118 22.12 6.31 -13.40
CA ALA A 118 21.33 7.13 -14.35
C ALA A 118 20.89 6.41 -15.65
N ASP A 119 21.32 5.18 -15.90
CA ASP A 119 21.08 4.48 -17.18
C ASP A 119 19.85 3.55 -17.08
N ILE A 120 18.66 4.18 -16.99
CA ILE A 120 17.39 3.47 -16.81
C ILE A 120 16.60 3.50 -18.12
N ASP A 121 16.16 2.33 -18.58
CA ASP A 121 15.17 2.21 -19.66
C ASP A 121 13.79 2.66 -19.16
N LEU A 122 13.46 3.92 -19.37
CA LEU A 122 12.16 4.50 -18.96
C LEU A 122 10.97 3.83 -19.62
N ALA A 123 11.13 3.27 -20.83
CA ALA A 123 10.05 2.57 -21.50
C ALA A 123 9.82 1.19 -20.88
N ALA A 124 10.87 0.49 -20.47
CA ALA A 124 10.76 -0.74 -19.72
C ALA A 124 10.10 -0.49 -18.35
N LEU A 125 10.59 0.49 -17.60
CA LEU A 125 10.03 0.89 -16.32
C LEU A 125 8.53 1.20 -16.42
N GLY A 126 8.11 1.96 -17.43
CA GLY A 126 6.70 2.27 -17.65
C GLY A 126 5.84 1.04 -17.94
N ARG A 127 6.35 0.10 -18.75
CA ARG A 127 5.66 -1.17 -19.04
C ARG A 127 5.51 -2.04 -17.79
N GLU A 128 6.55 -2.15 -16.98
CA GLU A 128 6.57 -2.92 -15.74
C GLU A 128 5.58 -2.34 -14.72
N GLN A 129 5.59 -1.03 -14.53
CA GLN A 129 4.63 -0.34 -13.66
C GLN A 129 3.18 -0.59 -14.12
N LEU A 130 2.91 -0.46 -15.42
CA LEU A 130 1.58 -0.70 -15.96
C LEU A 130 1.13 -2.15 -15.73
N ALA A 131 1.99 -3.12 -15.99
CA ALA A 131 1.69 -4.54 -15.82
C ALA A 131 1.42 -4.87 -14.34
N PHE A 132 2.31 -4.44 -13.45
CA PHE A 132 2.19 -4.67 -12.01
C PHE A 132 0.90 -4.09 -11.43
N TRP A 133 0.66 -2.80 -11.64
CA TRP A 133 -0.51 -2.13 -11.05
C TRP A 133 -1.82 -2.60 -11.68
N SER A 134 -1.82 -2.97 -12.96
CA SER A 134 -2.99 -3.59 -13.59
C SER A 134 -3.32 -4.95 -12.95
N ALA A 135 -2.32 -5.73 -12.60
CA ALA A 135 -2.52 -7.00 -11.89
C ALA A 135 -2.96 -6.77 -10.44
N ALA A 136 -2.34 -5.82 -9.73
CA ALA A 136 -2.70 -5.47 -8.37
C ALA A 136 -4.14 -4.95 -8.24
N LEU A 137 -4.58 -4.10 -9.19
CA LEU A 137 -5.95 -3.58 -9.24
C LEU A 137 -6.97 -4.70 -9.44
N ARG A 138 -6.75 -5.59 -10.42
CA ARG A 138 -7.64 -6.75 -10.65
C ARG A 138 -7.75 -7.63 -9.42
N ARG A 139 -6.62 -7.93 -8.77
CA ARG A 139 -6.59 -8.72 -7.54
C ARG A 139 -7.37 -8.05 -6.41
N CYS A 140 -7.23 -6.74 -6.25
CA CYS A 140 -8.00 -5.98 -5.26
C CYS A 140 -9.51 -6.06 -5.53
N ASP A 141 -9.93 -5.89 -6.80
CA ASP A 141 -11.33 -6.05 -7.19
C ASP A 141 -11.86 -7.44 -6.86
N ASP A 142 -11.11 -8.49 -7.18
CA ASP A 142 -11.48 -9.87 -6.88
C ASP A 142 -11.61 -10.11 -5.36
N ASP A 143 -10.65 -9.60 -4.57
CA ASP A 143 -10.65 -9.73 -3.11
C ASP A 143 -11.84 -8.98 -2.47
N LEU A 144 -12.20 -7.81 -2.99
CA LEU A 144 -13.34 -7.01 -2.51
C LEU A 144 -14.70 -7.53 -2.99
N ALA A 145 -14.74 -8.26 -4.11
CA ALA A 145 -15.94 -8.93 -4.59
C ALA A 145 -16.21 -10.27 -3.89
N ALA A 146 -15.24 -10.80 -3.14
CA ALA A 146 -15.37 -12.08 -2.48
C ALA A 146 -16.39 -12.06 -1.33
N PRO A 147 -17.09 -13.18 -1.06
CA PRO A 147 -18.01 -13.28 0.09
C PRO A 147 -17.29 -12.97 1.42
N GLY A 148 -17.87 -12.09 2.22
CA GLY A 148 -17.30 -11.69 3.51
C GLY A 148 -16.21 -10.60 3.41
N ALA A 149 -16.05 -10.00 2.26
CA ALA A 149 -15.18 -8.83 2.11
C ALA A 149 -15.62 -7.66 3.01
N LEU A 150 -14.68 -6.79 3.35
CA LEU A 150 -14.96 -5.59 4.13
C LEU A 150 -15.90 -4.63 3.37
N ASP A 151 -16.67 -3.85 4.14
CA ASP A 151 -17.41 -2.73 3.59
C ASP A 151 -16.46 -1.79 2.84
N HIS A 152 -16.78 -1.49 1.59
CA HIS A 152 -15.96 -0.61 0.78
C HIS A 152 -16.80 0.35 -0.06
N ALA A 153 -16.19 1.48 -0.38
CA ALA A 153 -16.78 2.51 -1.23
C ALA A 153 -15.74 3.02 -2.23
N HIS A 154 -16.20 3.29 -3.44
CA HIS A 154 -15.39 3.88 -4.49
C HIS A 154 -15.67 5.39 -4.58
N VAL A 155 -14.61 6.19 -4.60
CA VAL A 155 -14.68 7.65 -4.77
C VAL A 155 -13.83 8.09 -5.95
N LYS A 156 -14.22 9.18 -6.61
CA LYS A 156 -13.51 9.77 -7.76
C LYS A 156 -13.09 11.19 -7.42
#